data_7b158d9ac16d7f69d53f360787e5e980
#
_entry.id   7b158d9ac16d7f69d53f360787e5e980
#
_cell.length_a   1.000
_cell.length_b   1.000
_cell.length_c   1.000
_cell.angle_alpha   90.00
_cell.angle_beta   90.00
_cell.angle_gamma   90.00
#
_symmetry.space_group_name_H-M   'P 1'
#
loop_
_entity.id
_entity.type
_entity.pdbx_description
1 polymer ?
#
loop_
_entity_poly.entity_id
_entity_poly.type
_entity_poly.pdbx_seq_one_letter_code
_entity_poly.pdbx_strand_id
1 'polypeptide(L)'
;MYYIQETDKPNKLFEFFNIIKLQDDKFILPINNEIKDKKKSEKIAIKIKNILKKANCNKIVVSKKISKEEQIMNYLYTYNLNIVDGRWLYEVISDKVLDYVINKKDLKKEEIQLSILVNDLSDIMLDKIKVLADQY
;
A
#
# COMPACT_ATOMS: atom_id res chain seq x y z
N MET A 1 11.05 -6.16 5.61
CA MET A 1 9.70 -5.84 5.10
C MET A 1 9.71 -6.13 3.60
N TYR A 2 8.69 -6.76 3.07
CA TYR A 2 8.66 -7.16 1.65
C TYR A 2 7.61 -6.36 0.87
N TYR A 3 7.91 -6.07 -0.39
CA TYR A 3 7.02 -5.41 -1.33
C TYR A 3 6.42 -6.42 -2.31
N ILE A 4 5.10 -6.41 -2.47
CA ILE A 4 4.36 -7.29 -3.38
C ILE A 4 3.87 -6.49 -4.57
N GLN A 5 4.27 -6.90 -5.76
CA GLN A 5 3.86 -6.27 -7.01
C GLN A 5 3.50 -7.31 -8.08
N GLU A 6 2.75 -6.89 -9.05
CA GLU A 6 2.49 -7.63 -10.29
C GLU A 6 3.70 -7.64 -11.22
N THR A 7 3.69 -8.53 -12.21
CA THR A 7 4.70 -8.54 -13.27
C THR A 7 4.30 -7.62 -14.43
N ASP A 8 5.26 -6.88 -14.97
CA ASP A 8 5.05 -6.07 -16.17
C ASP A 8 4.98 -6.95 -17.45
N LYS A 9 5.65 -8.10 -17.41
CA LYS A 9 5.72 -9.03 -18.55
C LYS A 9 5.28 -10.41 -18.10
N PRO A 10 4.00 -10.78 -18.27
CA PRO A 10 3.50 -12.08 -17.87
C PRO A 10 4.15 -13.18 -18.70
N ASN A 11 4.71 -14.17 -18.03
CA ASN A 11 5.16 -15.40 -18.66
C ASN A 11 4.09 -16.46 -18.42
N LYS A 12 3.53 -17.02 -19.50
CA LYS A 12 2.44 -18.01 -19.43
C LYS A 12 2.77 -19.21 -18.53
N LEU A 13 4.01 -19.67 -18.53
CA LEU A 13 4.45 -20.78 -17.67
C LEU A 13 4.45 -20.37 -16.19
N PHE A 14 4.96 -19.18 -15.88
CA PHE A 14 4.95 -18.68 -14.50
C PHE A 14 3.53 -18.45 -13.99
N GLU A 15 2.66 -17.96 -14.87
CA GLU A 15 1.24 -17.78 -14.55
C GLU A 15 0.54 -19.11 -14.32
N PHE A 16 0.75 -20.11 -15.17
CA PHE A 16 0.16 -21.45 -15.06
C PHE A 16 0.57 -22.13 -13.73
N PHE A 17 1.86 -22.11 -13.37
CA PHE A 17 2.37 -22.72 -12.15
C PHE A 17 2.27 -21.79 -10.94
N ASN A 18 1.74 -20.56 -11.05
CA ASN A 18 1.73 -19.56 -10.00
C ASN A 18 3.10 -19.35 -9.36
N ILE A 19 4.15 -19.24 -10.18
CA ILE A 19 5.52 -19.08 -9.70
C ILE A 19 5.70 -17.62 -9.25
N ILE A 20 5.94 -17.42 -7.97
CA ILE A 20 6.27 -16.10 -7.40
C ILE A 20 7.79 -15.94 -7.52
N LYS A 21 8.22 -14.89 -8.18
CA LYS A 21 9.64 -14.55 -8.26
C LYS A 21 10.00 -13.68 -7.06
N LEU A 22 11.01 -14.11 -6.30
CA LEU A 22 11.61 -13.29 -5.25
C LEU A 22 12.85 -12.61 -5.83
N GLN A 23 12.89 -11.29 -5.77
CA GLN A 23 14.04 -10.49 -6.17
C GLN A 23 14.28 -9.43 -5.09
N ASP A 24 15.41 -9.55 -4.41
CA ASP A 24 15.70 -8.79 -3.20
C ASP A 24 14.54 -8.91 -2.19
N ASP A 25 13.95 -7.78 -1.77
CA ASP A 25 12.79 -7.76 -0.87
C ASP A 25 11.44 -7.62 -1.62
N LYS A 26 11.39 -8.04 -2.89
CA LYS A 26 10.20 -7.92 -3.73
C LYS A 26 9.66 -9.28 -4.15
N PHE A 27 8.36 -9.49 -3.93
CA PHE A 27 7.61 -10.58 -4.51
C PHE A 27 6.97 -10.11 -5.82
N ILE A 28 7.38 -10.70 -6.92
CA ILE A 28 6.79 -10.44 -8.23
C ILE A 28 5.77 -11.54 -8.48
N LEU A 29 4.50 -11.18 -8.45
CA LEU A 29 3.42 -12.11 -8.73
C LEU A 29 3.27 -12.33 -10.24
N PRO A 30 3.01 -13.57 -10.68
CA PRO A 30 2.87 -13.93 -12.10
C PRO A 30 1.50 -13.53 -12.66
N ILE A 31 1.02 -12.35 -12.31
CA ILE A 31 -0.30 -11.84 -12.69
C ILE A 31 -0.15 -10.46 -13.32
N ASN A 32 -0.90 -10.24 -14.38
CA ASN A 32 -1.00 -8.94 -15.04
C ASN A 32 -2.45 -8.41 -15.10
N ASN A 33 -3.43 -9.26 -14.92
CA ASN A 33 -4.85 -8.96 -14.98
C ASN A 33 -5.56 -9.38 -13.68
N GLU A 34 -6.78 -8.91 -13.48
CA GLU A 34 -7.62 -9.32 -12.36
C GLU A 34 -7.69 -10.83 -12.20
N ILE A 35 -7.47 -11.30 -10.99
CA ILE A 35 -7.60 -12.72 -10.67
C ILE A 35 -9.05 -12.98 -10.27
N LYS A 36 -9.83 -13.50 -11.20
CA LYS A 36 -11.22 -13.90 -10.93
C LYS A 36 -11.35 -15.25 -10.22
N ASP A 37 -10.29 -16.05 -10.23
CA ASP A 37 -10.28 -17.39 -9.62
C ASP A 37 -9.85 -17.34 -8.15
N LYS A 38 -10.81 -17.59 -7.24
CA LYS A 38 -10.58 -17.66 -5.80
C LYS A 38 -9.48 -18.66 -5.41
N LYS A 39 -9.46 -19.85 -6.02
CA LYS A 39 -8.43 -20.87 -5.74
C LYS A 39 -7.03 -20.42 -6.13
N LYS A 40 -6.92 -19.62 -7.20
CA LYS A 40 -5.64 -19.05 -7.64
C LYS A 40 -5.16 -18.00 -6.65
N SER A 41 -6.06 -17.11 -6.22
CA SER A 41 -5.77 -16.08 -5.20
C SER A 41 -5.31 -16.69 -3.88
N GLU A 42 -6.00 -17.73 -3.41
CA GLU A 42 -5.65 -18.45 -2.20
C GLU A 42 -4.27 -19.11 -2.30
N LYS A 43 -3.98 -19.83 -3.39
CA LYS A 43 -2.67 -20.46 -3.61
C LYS A 43 -1.52 -19.45 -3.61
N ILE A 44 -1.73 -18.27 -4.21
CA ILE A 44 -0.74 -17.19 -4.21
C ILE A 44 -0.52 -16.68 -2.78
N ALA A 45 -1.59 -16.39 -2.04
CA ALA A 45 -1.50 -15.91 -0.67
C ALA A 45 -0.80 -16.94 0.26
N ILE A 46 -1.09 -18.23 0.12
CA ILE A 46 -0.40 -19.30 0.86
C ILE A 46 1.10 -19.32 0.55
N LYS A 47 1.47 -19.19 -0.73
CA LYS A 47 2.89 -19.15 -1.11
C LYS A 47 3.60 -17.94 -0.50
N ILE A 48 3.00 -16.76 -0.55
CA ILE A 48 3.53 -15.55 0.07
C ILE A 48 3.71 -15.78 1.56
N LYS A 49 2.68 -16.25 2.28
CA LYS A 49 2.75 -16.57 3.70
C LYS A 49 3.91 -17.51 4.02
N ASN A 50 4.07 -18.59 3.26
CA ASN A 50 5.12 -19.58 3.52
C ASN A 50 6.53 -19.01 3.35
N ILE A 51 6.74 -18.14 2.35
CA ILE A 51 8.03 -17.48 2.14
C ILE A 51 8.30 -16.49 3.26
N LEU A 52 7.31 -15.67 3.65
CA LEU A 52 7.43 -14.72 4.74
C LEU A 52 7.69 -15.38 6.08
N LYS A 53 7.05 -16.53 6.34
CA LYS A 53 7.31 -17.34 7.54
C LYS A 53 8.76 -17.81 7.61
N LYS A 54 9.33 -18.26 6.49
CA LYS A 54 10.74 -18.65 6.40
C LYS A 54 11.69 -17.47 6.64
N ALA A 55 11.28 -16.27 6.22
CA ALA A 55 12.04 -15.03 6.41
C ALA A 55 11.79 -14.38 7.79
N ASN A 56 11.02 -15.01 8.67
CA ASN A 56 10.59 -14.47 9.97
C ASN A 56 10.05 -13.04 9.88
N CYS A 57 9.24 -12.78 8.85
CA CYS A 57 8.65 -11.46 8.57
C CYS A 57 7.14 -11.59 8.37
N ASN A 58 6.38 -10.69 8.96
CA ASN A 58 4.91 -10.61 8.78
C ASN A 58 4.44 -9.28 8.21
N LYS A 59 5.36 -8.34 7.93
CA LYS A 59 5.04 -7.02 7.40
C LYS A 59 5.27 -6.97 5.89
N ILE A 60 4.25 -6.54 5.16
CA ILE A 60 4.28 -6.43 3.70
C ILE A 60 3.72 -5.09 3.25
N VAL A 61 4.21 -4.61 2.13
CA VAL A 61 3.64 -3.51 1.36
C VAL A 61 3.14 -4.07 0.04
N VAL A 62 1.98 -3.64 -0.41
CA VAL A 62 1.40 -4.10 -1.68
C VAL A 62 1.36 -2.95 -2.70
N SER A 63 1.54 -3.28 -3.98
CA SER A 63 1.35 -2.31 -5.06
C SER A 63 -0.08 -1.81 -5.11
N LYS A 64 -0.30 -0.62 -5.69
CA LYS A 64 -1.64 -0.05 -5.90
C LYS A 64 -2.55 -0.98 -6.71
N LYS A 65 -2.00 -1.80 -7.59
CA LYS A 65 -2.77 -2.75 -8.41
C LYS A 65 -3.20 -3.94 -7.56
N ILE A 66 -2.27 -4.53 -6.80
CA ILE A 66 -2.57 -5.64 -5.88
C ILE A 66 -3.55 -5.22 -4.78
N SER A 67 -3.44 -4.00 -4.26
CA SER A 67 -4.37 -3.51 -3.22
C SER A 67 -5.83 -3.43 -3.69
N LYS A 68 -6.08 -3.41 -4.99
CA LYS A 68 -7.42 -3.45 -5.59
C LYS A 68 -7.94 -4.87 -5.81
N GLU A 69 -7.10 -5.90 -5.69
CA GLU A 69 -7.45 -7.31 -5.85
C GLU A 69 -8.05 -7.83 -4.55
N GLU A 70 -9.34 -7.58 -4.35
CA GLU A 70 -10.08 -7.88 -3.12
C GLU A 70 -9.86 -9.32 -2.61
N GLN A 71 -9.86 -10.30 -3.50
CA GLN A 71 -9.70 -11.71 -3.12
C GLN A 71 -8.30 -11.99 -2.55
N ILE A 72 -7.24 -11.46 -3.17
CA ILE A 72 -5.87 -11.62 -2.65
C ILE A 72 -5.76 -10.91 -1.30
N MET A 73 -6.25 -9.69 -1.21
CA MET A 73 -6.20 -8.90 0.02
C MET A 73 -6.89 -9.62 1.17
N ASN A 74 -8.10 -10.16 0.95
CA ASN A 74 -8.83 -10.91 1.95
C ASN A 74 -8.05 -12.13 2.45
N TYR A 75 -7.41 -12.89 1.57
CA TYR A 75 -6.58 -14.02 1.99
C TYR A 75 -5.32 -13.58 2.75
N LEU A 76 -4.66 -12.48 2.34
CA LEU A 76 -3.50 -11.95 3.05
C LEU A 76 -3.87 -11.52 4.49
N TYR A 77 -5.03 -10.88 4.68
CA TYR A 77 -5.57 -10.55 6.00
C TYR A 77 -5.92 -11.81 6.81
N THR A 78 -6.60 -12.79 6.21
CA THR A 78 -6.93 -14.06 6.85
C THR A 78 -5.70 -14.80 7.38
N TYR A 79 -4.57 -14.64 6.71
CA TYR A 79 -3.29 -15.23 7.15
C TYR A 79 -2.50 -14.36 8.13
N ASN A 80 -3.11 -13.33 8.71
CA ASN A 80 -2.52 -12.42 9.70
C ASN A 80 -1.24 -11.72 9.20
N LEU A 81 -1.18 -11.40 7.91
CA LEU A 81 -0.11 -10.57 7.38
C LEU A 81 -0.42 -9.09 7.63
N ASN A 82 0.53 -8.39 8.21
CA ASN A 82 0.39 -6.96 8.47
C ASN A 82 0.69 -6.19 7.18
N ILE A 83 -0.38 -5.66 6.55
CA ILE A 83 -0.29 -4.91 5.30
C ILE A 83 -0.11 -3.43 5.64
N VAL A 84 1.04 -2.90 5.26
CA VAL A 84 1.37 -1.47 5.40
C VAL A 84 0.94 -0.78 4.12
N ASP A 85 -0.14 -0.02 4.16
CA ASP A 85 -0.75 0.63 3.00
C ASP A 85 -0.26 2.06 2.73
N GLY A 86 0.57 2.59 3.60
CA GLY A 86 1.13 3.92 3.49
C GLY A 86 0.19 5.06 3.93
N ARG A 87 -1.05 4.80 4.32
CA ARG A 87 -1.98 5.83 4.83
C ARG A 87 -1.35 6.60 5.97
N TRP A 88 -0.81 5.89 6.93
CA TRP A 88 -0.08 6.48 8.05
C TRP A 88 1.03 7.46 7.60
N LEU A 89 1.77 7.12 6.55
CA LEU A 89 2.82 8.01 6.04
C LEU A 89 2.23 9.32 5.52
N TYR A 90 1.12 9.26 4.78
CA TYR A 90 0.44 10.48 4.30
C TYR A 90 -0.06 11.34 5.47
N GLU A 91 -0.62 10.73 6.50
CA GLU A 91 -1.05 11.46 7.70
C GLU A 91 0.13 12.18 8.36
N VAL A 92 1.27 11.49 8.51
CA VAL A 92 2.48 12.04 9.17
C VAL A 92 3.12 13.18 8.38
N ILE A 93 3.14 13.10 7.04
CA ILE A 93 3.86 14.09 6.20
C ILE A 93 2.94 15.14 5.56
N SER A 94 1.64 15.14 5.87
CA SER A 94 0.65 16.01 5.22
C SER A 94 0.99 17.49 5.30
N ASP A 95 1.45 17.97 6.44
CA ASP A 95 1.93 19.35 6.67
C ASP A 95 3.12 19.71 5.75
N LYS A 96 4.11 18.82 5.64
CA LYS A 96 5.28 19.03 4.79
C LYS A 96 4.92 19.03 3.30
N VAL A 97 3.96 18.19 2.89
CA VAL A 97 3.44 18.19 1.52
C VAL A 97 2.73 19.49 1.21
N LEU A 98 1.92 19.99 2.16
CA LEU A 98 1.24 21.27 2.02
C LEU A 98 2.24 22.43 1.91
N ASP A 99 3.22 22.51 2.80
CA ASP A 99 4.29 23.50 2.73
C ASP A 99 5.06 23.45 1.40
N TYR A 100 5.36 22.25 0.91
CA TYR A 100 6.00 22.08 -0.40
C TYR A 100 5.14 22.65 -1.54
N VAL A 101 3.84 22.37 -1.54
CA VAL A 101 2.91 22.86 -2.58
C VAL A 101 2.79 24.38 -2.53
N ILE A 102 2.67 24.97 -1.34
CA ILE A 102 2.59 26.41 -1.12
C ILE A 102 3.84 27.11 -1.67
N ASN A 103 5.02 26.63 -1.26
CA ASN A 103 6.29 27.18 -1.73
C ASN A 103 6.47 27.02 -3.24
N LYS A 104 6.09 25.86 -3.80
CA LYS A 104 6.21 25.61 -5.24
C LYS A 104 5.30 26.48 -6.08
N LYS A 105 4.15 26.88 -5.55
CA LYS A 105 3.17 27.74 -6.22
C LYS A 105 3.32 29.22 -5.86
N ASP A 106 4.30 29.54 -5.03
CA ASP A 106 4.56 30.93 -4.56
C ASP A 106 3.30 31.57 -3.92
N LEU A 107 2.57 30.77 -3.11
CA LEU A 107 1.37 31.24 -2.43
C LEU A 107 1.73 31.84 -1.08
N LYS A 108 1.04 32.92 -0.71
CA LYS A 108 1.17 33.51 0.62
C LYS A 108 0.27 32.79 1.60
N LYS A 109 0.81 32.38 2.74
CA LYS A 109 0.06 31.61 3.75
C LYS A 109 -1.17 32.38 4.24
N GLU A 110 -1.08 33.66 4.38
CA GLU A 110 -2.17 34.55 4.87
C GLU A 110 -3.36 34.65 3.91
N GLU A 111 -3.16 34.26 2.65
CA GLU A 111 -4.19 34.29 1.59
C GLU A 111 -4.83 32.93 1.34
N ILE A 112 -4.38 31.86 2.06
CA ILE A 112 -4.82 30.51 1.84
C ILE A 112 -6.01 30.16 2.72
N GLN A 113 -7.07 29.62 2.14
CA GLN A 113 -8.12 28.90 2.86
C GLN A 113 -7.89 27.40 2.74
N LEU A 114 -7.69 26.74 3.87
CA LEU A 114 -7.47 25.29 3.94
C LEU A 114 -8.76 24.57 4.31
N SER A 115 -9.20 23.65 3.47
CA SER A 115 -10.30 22.73 3.77
C SER A 115 -9.76 21.32 3.93
N ILE A 116 -10.03 20.68 5.08
CA ILE A 116 -9.55 19.34 5.38
C ILE A 116 -10.74 18.39 5.35
N LEU A 117 -10.69 17.42 4.42
CA LEU A 117 -11.69 16.37 4.27
C LEU A 117 -11.08 15.04 4.71
N VAL A 118 -11.68 14.40 5.69
CA VAL A 118 -11.22 13.11 6.22
C VAL A 118 -12.37 12.11 6.27
N ASN A 119 -12.10 10.85 5.96
CA ASN A 119 -13.08 9.77 6.10
C ASN A 119 -13.11 9.23 7.53
N ASP A 120 -11.94 9.19 8.18
CA ASP A 120 -11.75 8.72 9.54
C ASP A 120 -10.82 9.68 10.29
N LEU A 121 -11.08 9.86 11.60
CA LEU A 121 -10.24 10.66 12.48
C LEU A 121 -9.34 9.73 13.29
N SER A 122 -8.07 9.61 12.90
CA SER A 122 -7.02 9.03 13.74
C SER A 122 -6.49 10.09 14.71
N ASP A 123 -5.85 9.67 15.82
CA ASP A 123 -5.20 10.59 16.76
C ASP A 123 -4.15 11.45 16.06
N ILE A 124 -3.39 10.85 15.13
CA ILE A 124 -2.39 11.56 14.32
C ILE A 124 -3.06 12.64 13.46
N MET A 125 -4.20 12.33 12.86
CA MET A 125 -4.93 13.29 12.02
C MET A 125 -5.51 14.43 12.86
N LEU A 126 -6.02 14.15 14.05
CA LEU A 126 -6.50 15.18 14.97
C LEU A 126 -5.38 16.16 15.37
N ASP A 127 -4.20 15.64 15.68
CA ASP A 127 -3.05 16.49 16.01
C ASP A 127 -2.60 17.31 14.80
N LYS A 128 -2.62 16.74 13.60
CA LYS A 128 -2.32 17.46 12.37
C LYS A 128 -3.32 18.56 12.06
N ILE A 129 -4.62 18.31 12.27
CA ILE A 129 -5.68 19.33 12.09
C ILE A 129 -5.43 20.51 13.03
N LYS A 130 -5.09 20.26 14.30
CA LYS A 130 -4.76 21.35 15.25
C LYS A 130 -3.58 22.17 14.75
N VAL A 131 -2.48 21.50 14.38
CA VAL A 131 -1.27 22.19 13.87
C VAL A 131 -1.60 23.02 12.61
N LEU A 132 -2.40 22.48 11.70
CA LEU A 132 -2.78 23.20 10.48
C LEU A 132 -3.73 24.37 10.77
N ALA A 133 -4.67 24.23 11.71
CA ALA A 133 -5.56 25.30 12.11
C ALA A 133 -4.83 26.46 12.81
N ASP A 134 -3.70 26.20 13.46
CA ASP A 134 -2.85 27.24 14.05
C ASP A 134 -1.97 27.95 13.00
N GLN A 135 -1.78 27.38 11.82
CA GLN A 135 -0.89 27.88 10.78
C GLN A 135 -1.62 28.63 9.65
N TYR A 136 -2.90 28.35 9.45
CA TYR A 136 -3.76 28.83 8.35
C TYR A 136 -5.11 29.34 8.87
#